data_63114444133d07c968682c85f082ce1e
#
_entry.id   63114444133d07c968682c85f082ce1e
#
_cell.length_a   1.000
_cell.length_b   1.000
_cell.length_c   1.000
_cell.angle_alpha   90.00
_cell.angle_beta   90.00
_cell.angle_gamma   90.00
#
_symmetry.space_group_name_H-M   'P 1'
#
loop_
_entity.id
_entity.type
_entity.pdbx_description
1 polymer ?
#
loop_
_entity_poly.entity_id
_entity_poly.type
_entity_poly.pdbx_seq_one_letter_code
_entity_poly.pdbx_strand_id
1 'polypeptide(L)'
;MNWFTRVRNSITSLSKRSTDKDLWVKCPSCQQMVFAQEYEDNAYVCPRCDHHGRIGADERLRQLMDEGFEVLPIPDVKEDPLKFRDTTKYTDRLKKARAKSPHKDAFLVGSGAIDGKPAVVGVQDFGFMGGSMGMAVGTAFCQGAERALTRRCPYIVVTAAGGARMQEGILSLMQIGRAHV
;
A
#
# COMPACT_ATOMS: atom_id res chain seq x y z
N MET A 1 15.54 29.73 33.46
CA MET A 1 15.55 28.75 32.32
C MET A 1 16.87 27.99 32.40
N ASN A 2 16.82 26.71 32.74
CA ASN A 2 17.98 25.92 33.14
C ASN A 2 18.80 25.50 31.90
N TRP A 3 20.12 25.66 31.94
CA TRP A 3 21.10 25.28 30.92
C TRP A 3 20.91 23.82 30.45
N PHE A 4 20.55 22.90 31.34
CA PHE A 4 20.24 21.51 31.02
C PHE A 4 19.06 21.33 30.05
N THR A 5 18.06 22.21 30.05
CA THR A 5 16.92 22.18 29.15
C THR A 5 17.32 22.63 27.72
N ARG A 6 18.27 23.56 27.60
CA ARG A 6 18.82 23.98 26.31
C ARG A 6 19.66 22.89 25.64
N VAL A 7 20.51 22.22 26.41
CA VAL A 7 21.38 21.14 25.92
C VAL A 7 20.51 19.93 25.46
N ARG A 8 19.47 19.57 26.20
CA ARG A 8 18.56 18.50 25.86
C ARG A 8 17.77 18.79 24.56
N ASN A 9 17.34 20.02 24.35
CA ASN A 9 16.63 20.43 23.13
C ASN A 9 17.55 20.53 21.90
N SER A 10 18.85 20.82 22.09
CA SER A 10 19.84 20.81 21.00
C SER A 10 20.21 19.38 20.55
N ILE A 11 20.16 18.41 21.47
CA ILE A 11 20.46 17.00 21.15
C ILE A 11 19.28 16.33 20.44
N THR A 12 18.04 16.77 20.69
CA THR A 12 16.84 16.23 20.01
C THR A 12 16.64 16.81 18.60
N SER A 13 17.35 17.87 18.24
CA SER A 13 17.34 18.44 16.87
C SER A 13 18.43 17.87 15.95
N LEU A 14 19.31 17.01 16.46
CA LEU A 14 20.17 16.19 15.60
C LEU A 14 19.25 15.20 14.88
N SER A 15 18.97 15.51 13.62
CA SER A 15 18.31 14.64 12.64
C SER A 15 18.70 13.19 12.94
N LYS A 16 17.72 12.30 13.03
CA LYS A 16 17.96 10.85 12.99
C LYS A 16 18.90 10.59 11.81
N ARG A 17 20.19 10.45 12.06
CA ARG A 17 21.11 9.90 11.07
C ARG A 17 20.53 8.51 10.76
N SER A 18 20.18 8.26 9.51
CA SER A 18 19.93 6.91 9.04
C SER A 18 21.11 6.06 9.51
N THR A 19 20.81 5.04 10.27
CA THR A 19 21.84 4.09 10.71
C THR A 19 22.31 3.33 9.48
N ASP A 20 23.57 2.86 9.43
CA ASP A 20 24.09 2.08 8.27
C ASP A 20 23.15 0.94 7.85
N LYS A 21 22.27 0.48 8.74
CA LYS A 21 21.23 -0.52 8.46
C LYS A 21 20.16 -0.05 7.49
N ASP A 22 19.89 1.27 7.43
CA ASP A 22 18.88 1.83 6.53
C ASP A 22 19.44 2.09 5.13
N LEU A 23 20.78 2.03 4.96
CA LEU A 23 21.46 2.24 3.67
C LEU A 23 21.60 0.97 2.85
N TRP A 24 21.42 -0.20 3.44
CA TRP A 24 21.66 -1.48 2.80
C TRP A 24 20.48 -2.43 2.95
N VAL A 25 20.13 -3.08 1.85
CA VAL A 25 19.10 -4.13 1.80
C VAL A 25 19.76 -5.45 1.48
N LYS A 26 19.47 -6.50 2.25
CA LYS A 26 19.92 -7.86 1.96
C LYS A 26 18.94 -8.56 1.03
N CYS A 27 19.37 -8.93 -0.16
CA CYS A 27 18.53 -9.67 -1.09
C CYS A 27 18.15 -11.04 -0.51
N PRO A 28 16.84 -11.40 -0.47
CA PRO A 28 16.41 -12.68 0.09
C PRO A 28 16.80 -13.88 -0.77
N SER A 29 17.08 -13.70 -2.06
CA SER A 29 17.48 -14.74 -2.99
C SER A 29 19.01 -15.00 -2.95
N CYS A 30 19.82 -14.04 -3.39
CA CYS A 30 21.27 -14.22 -3.47
C CYS A 30 22.02 -13.87 -2.17
N GLN A 31 21.33 -13.39 -1.14
CA GLN A 31 21.87 -13.01 0.18
C GLN A 31 22.92 -11.87 0.15
N GLN A 32 23.16 -11.26 -1.00
CA GLN A 32 24.10 -10.14 -1.12
C GLN A 32 23.47 -8.85 -0.60
N MET A 33 24.34 -7.98 -0.08
CA MET A 33 23.96 -6.61 0.31
C MET A 33 23.90 -5.73 -0.93
N VAL A 34 22.82 -4.99 -1.07
CA VAL A 34 22.58 -4.03 -2.15
C VAL A 34 22.33 -2.68 -1.50
N PHE A 35 22.83 -1.60 -2.10
CA PHE A 35 22.55 -0.26 -1.62
C PHE A 35 21.05 0.04 -1.76
N ALA A 36 20.40 0.54 -0.70
CA ALA A 36 18.96 0.69 -0.67
C ALA A 36 18.45 1.59 -1.82
N GLN A 37 19.14 2.70 -2.08
CA GLN A 37 18.79 3.59 -3.17
C GLN A 37 18.90 2.92 -4.55
N GLU A 38 19.97 2.16 -4.80
CA GLU A 38 20.14 1.40 -6.06
C GLU A 38 19.01 0.37 -6.24
N TYR A 39 18.59 -0.26 -5.14
CA TYR A 39 17.50 -1.23 -5.14
C TYR A 39 16.14 -0.57 -5.45
N GLU A 40 15.87 0.61 -4.87
CA GLU A 40 14.67 1.41 -5.12
C GLU A 40 14.66 1.95 -6.55
N ASP A 41 15.76 2.55 -7.02
CA ASP A 41 15.90 3.07 -8.38
C ASP A 41 15.73 1.98 -9.45
N ASN A 42 16.13 0.73 -9.13
CA ASN A 42 15.91 -0.44 -9.98
C ASN A 42 14.55 -1.12 -9.75
N ALA A 43 13.54 -0.37 -9.34
CA ALA A 43 12.17 -0.85 -9.13
C ALA A 43 12.07 -2.08 -8.21
N TYR A 44 12.91 -2.16 -7.17
CA TYR A 44 13.01 -3.27 -6.23
C TYR A 44 13.42 -4.62 -6.89
N VAL A 45 14.10 -4.55 -8.03
CA VAL A 45 14.75 -5.72 -8.65
C VAL A 45 16.22 -5.77 -8.21
N CYS A 46 16.66 -6.90 -7.71
CA CYS A 46 18.04 -7.06 -7.26
C CYS A 46 19.01 -6.92 -8.43
N PRO A 47 19.97 -5.96 -8.43
CA PRO A 47 20.91 -5.78 -9.54
C PRO A 47 21.94 -6.90 -9.66
N ARG A 48 21.96 -7.85 -8.70
CA ARG A 48 22.90 -8.98 -8.69
C ARG A 48 22.33 -10.29 -9.21
N CYS A 49 21.01 -10.50 -9.08
CA CYS A 49 20.40 -11.79 -9.41
C CYS A 49 18.99 -11.66 -10.00
N ASP A 50 18.55 -10.46 -10.33
CA ASP A 50 17.25 -10.15 -10.93
C ASP A 50 16.05 -10.63 -10.08
N HIS A 51 16.28 -10.89 -8.78
CA HIS A 51 15.18 -11.22 -7.86
C HIS A 51 14.28 -10.01 -7.67
N HIS A 52 13.00 -10.17 -7.96
CA HIS A 52 11.99 -9.15 -7.76
C HIS A 52 11.56 -9.08 -6.29
N GLY A 53 11.80 -7.95 -5.65
CA GLY A 53 11.32 -7.64 -4.31
C GLY A 53 9.85 -7.24 -4.28
N ARG A 54 9.32 -7.09 -3.07
CA ARG A 54 7.96 -6.57 -2.89
C ARG A 54 7.96 -5.06 -2.97
N ILE A 55 7.00 -4.51 -3.72
CA ILE A 55 6.77 -3.07 -3.86
C ILE A 55 5.46 -2.74 -3.14
N GLY A 56 5.45 -1.66 -2.37
CA GLY A 56 4.23 -1.11 -1.78
C GLY A 56 3.33 -0.44 -2.81
N ALA A 57 2.05 -0.25 -2.46
CA ALA A 57 1.08 0.33 -3.39
C ALA A 57 1.39 1.78 -3.78
N ASP A 58 1.87 2.60 -2.83
CA ASP A 58 2.29 3.98 -3.13
C ASP A 58 3.43 4.04 -4.13
N GLU A 59 4.43 3.19 -3.93
CA GLU A 59 5.59 3.13 -4.80
C GLU A 59 5.20 2.65 -6.19
N ARG A 60 4.31 1.65 -6.27
CA ARG A 60 3.79 1.19 -7.56
C ARG A 60 3.01 2.27 -8.30
N LEU A 61 2.22 3.10 -7.60
CA LEU A 61 1.55 4.24 -8.21
C LEU A 61 2.56 5.27 -8.73
N ARG A 62 3.59 5.62 -7.94
CA ARG A 62 4.66 6.55 -8.36
C ARG A 62 5.45 6.06 -9.57
N GLN A 63 5.67 4.75 -9.70
CA GLN A 63 6.37 4.16 -10.85
C GLN A 63 5.54 4.14 -12.13
N LEU A 64 4.21 4.07 -12.01
CA LEU A 64 3.33 3.94 -13.16
C LEU A 64 2.75 5.27 -13.64
N MET A 65 2.53 6.21 -12.74
CA MET A 65 1.80 7.44 -13.03
C MET A 65 2.74 8.64 -13.11
N ASP A 66 2.38 9.59 -13.94
CA ASP A 66 3.05 10.88 -14.03
C ASP A 66 2.91 11.65 -12.71
N GLU A 67 3.82 12.57 -12.43
CA GLU A 67 3.75 13.42 -11.23
C GLU A 67 2.43 14.20 -11.16
N GLY A 68 1.95 14.42 -9.93
CA GLY A 68 0.72 15.18 -9.67
C GLY A 68 -0.58 14.37 -9.76
N PHE A 69 -0.52 13.04 -9.81
CA PHE A 69 -1.73 12.23 -9.69
C PHE A 69 -2.38 12.38 -8.30
N GLU A 70 -3.71 12.27 -8.28
CA GLU A 70 -4.52 12.28 -7.07
C GLU A 70 -4.71 10.84 -6.55
N VAL A 71 -4.46 10.60 -5.26
CA VAL A 71 -4.87 9.34 -4.60
C VAL A 71 -6.27 9.52 -4.05
N LEU A 72 -7.22 8.71 -4.53
CA LEU A 72 -8.60 8.77 -4.06
C LEU A 72 -8.71 8.23 -2.62
N PRO A 73 -9.51 8.88 -1.76
CA PRO A 73 -9.72 8.37 -0.41
C PRO A 73 -10.46 7.03 -0.46
N ILE A 74 -10.01 6.06 0.33
CA ILE A 74 -10.71 4.78 0.47
C ILE A 74 -12.07 5.04 1.11
N PRO A 75 -13.18 4.62 0.49
CA PRO A 75 -14.52 4.83 1.02
C PRO A 75 -14.72 4.18 2.39
N ASP A 76 -15.51 4.83 3.24
CA ASP A 76 -15.85 4.25 4.53
C ASP A 76 -16.84 3.09 4.37
N VAL A 77 -16.53 1.98 4.97
CA VAL A 77 -17.38 0.79 5.04
C VAL A 77 -17.61 0.41 6.50
N LYS A 78 -18.71 -0.29 6.76
CA LYS A 78 -18.99 -0.80 8.10
C LYS A 78 -17.90 -1.80 8.51
N GLU A 79 -17.12 -1.46 9.53
CA GLU A 79 -16.09 -2.34 10.07
C GLU A 79 -16.72 -3.53 10.81
N ASP A 80 -16.16 -4.74 10.56
CA ASP A 80 -16.51 -5.98 11.25
C ASP A 80 -18.01 -6.23 11.44
N PRO A 81 -18.82 -6.23 10.34
CA PRO A 81 -20.27 -6.43 10.45
C PRO A 81 -20.64 -7.80 11.01
N LEU A 82 -19.76 -8.78 10.88
CA LEU A 82 -19.96 -10.16 11.36
C LEU A 82 -19.46 -10.36 12.81
N LYS A 83 -18.82 -9.36 13.41
CA LYS A 83 -18.20 -9.45 14.74
C LYS A 83 -17.24 -10.64 14.85
N PHE A 84 -16.42 -10.84 13.81
CA PHE A 84 -15.53 -11.97 13.70
C PHE A 84 -14.48 -12.01 14.81
N ARG A 85 -14.32 -13.20 15.38
CA ARG A 85 -13.29 -13.47 16.38
C ARG A 85 -12.80 -14.91 16.21
N ASP A 86 -11.48 -15.05 16.08
CA ASP A 86 -10.77 -16.31 16.30
C ASP A 86 -9.97 -16.21 17.60
N THR A 87 -8.64 -16.30 17.55
CA THR A 87 -7.74 -16.00 18.67
C THR A 87 -7.73 -14.51 19.03
N THR A 88 -8.08 -13.62 18.07
CA THR A 88 -8.08 -12.17 18.20
C THR A 88 -9.30 -11.60 17.48
N LYS A 89 -9.86 -10.48 17.98
CA LYS A 89 -10.94 -9.76 17.27
C LYS A 89 -10.44 -9.21 15.95
N TYR A 90 -11.28 -9.23 14.92
CA TYR A 90 -10.95 -8.66 13.62
C TYR A 90 -10.63 -7.16 13.71
N THR A 91 -11.37 -6.42 14.52
CA THR A 91 -11.08 -4.99 14.79
C THR A 91 -9.67 -4.74 15.32
N ASP A 92 -9.14 -5.65 16.14
CA ASP A 92 -7.77 -5.54 16.66
C ASP A 92 -6.73 -5.84 15.57
N ARG A 93 -7.04 -6.76 14.65
CA ARG A 93 -6.20 -7.03 13.47
C ARG A 93 -6.15 -5.83 12.54
N LEU A 94 -7.31 -5.18 12.27
CA LEU A 94 -7.37 -3.94 11.47
C LEU A 94 -6.55 -2.82 12.10
N LYS A 95 -6.68 -2.60 13.43
CA LYS A 95 -5.86 -1.61 14.15
C LYS A 95 -4.37 -1.88 13.99
N LYS A 96 -3.93 -3.15 14.14
CA LYS A 96 -2.53 -3.53 13.95
C LYS A 96 -2.05 -3.34 12.51
N ALA A 97 -2.89 -3.63 11.52
CA ALA A 97 -2.56 -3.43 10.12
C ALA A 97 -2.39 -1.93 9.79
N ARG A 98 -3.34 -1.10 10.24
CA ARG A 98 -3.28 0.37 10.07
C ARG A 98 -2.12 1.03 10.80
N ALA A 99 -1.69 0.47 11.92
CA ALA A 99 -0.50 0.97 12.63
C ALA A 99 0.82 0.74 11.86
N LYS A 100 0.82 -0.19 10.90
CA LYS A 100 1.98 -0.54 10.06
C LYS A 100 1.89 0.02 8.66
N SER A 101 0.74 0.51 8.23
CA SER A 101 0.49 1.02 6.89
C SER A 101 -0.06 2.45 6.99
N PRO A 102 0.31 3.37 6.08
CA PRO A 102 -0.30 4.68 6.00
C PRO A 102 -1.75 4.63 5.49
N HIS A 103 -2.21 3.47 5.04
CA HIS A 103 -3.50 3.29 4.37
C HIS A 103 -4.57 2.69 5.28
N LYS A 104 -5.83 3.01 4.98
CA LYS A 104 -6.98 2.45 5.70
C LYS A 104 -7.23 0.99 5.39
N ASP A 105 -6.92 0.54 4.16
CA ASP A 105 -7.12 -0.84 3.68
C ASP A 105 -6.18 -1.19 2.52
N ALA A 106 -6.30 -2.39 1.98
CA ALA A 106 -5.37 -3.05 1.06
C ALA A 106 -5.51 -2.63 -0.42
N PHE A 107 -6.10 -1.48 -0.73
CA PHE A 107 -6.27 -1.05 -2.12
C PHE A 107 -6.19 0.47 -2.25
N LEU A 108 -5.35 0.94 -3.14
CA LEU A 108 -5.22 2.36 -3.47
C LEU A 108 -5.67 2.62 -4.90
N VAL A 109 -6.24 3.79 -5.12
CA VAL A 109 -6.65 4.25 -6.45
C VAL A 109 -5.98 5.58 -6.75
N GLY A 110 -5.13 5.62 -7.77
CA GLY A 110 -4.55 6.83 -8.33
C GLY A 110 -5.36 7.29 -9.56
N SER A 111 -5.60 8.58 -9.65
CA SER A 111 -6.28 9.22 -10.79
C SER A 111 -5.38 10.31 -11.37
N GLY A 112 -4.91 10.16 -12.60
CA GLY A 112 -3.93 11.06 -13.20
C GLY A 112 -3.68 10.76 -14.66
N ALA A 113 -2.42 10.64 -15.05
CA ALA A 113 -1.99 10.28 -16.39
C ALA A 113 -0.83 9.27 -16.34
N ILE A 114 -0.59 8.60 -17.45
CA ILE A 114 0.57 7.77 -17.74
C ILE A 114 1.10 8.24 -19.10
N ASP A 115 2.32 8.74 -19.13
CA ASP A 115 2.92 9.33 -20.35
C ASP A 115 2.00 10.37 -21.01
N GLY A 116 1.48 11.29 -20.21
CA GLY A 116 0.54 12.34 -20.63
C GLY A 116 -0.87 11.87 -20.97
N LYS A 117 -1.17 10.58 -20.94
CA LYS A 117 -2.49 10.02 -21.29
C LYS A 117 -3.32 9.79 -20.02
N PRO A 118 -4.55 10.32 -19.94
CA PRO A 118 -5.41 10.12 -18.78
C PRO A 118 -5.59 8.64 -18.44
N ALA A 119 -5.42 8.29 -17.17
CA ALA A 119 -5.62 6.95 -16.67
C ALA A 119 -6.04 6.96 -15.20
N VAL A 120 -6.73 5.90 -14.77
CA VAL A 120 -6.96 5.56 -13.39
C VAL A 120 -6.25 4.24 -13.09
N VAL A 121 -5.51 4.18 -11.99
CA VAL A 121 -4.73 2.99 -11.63
C VAL A 121 -5.14 2.54 -10.24
N GLY A 122 -5.61 1.30 -10.10
CA GLY A 122 -5.86 0.65 -8.83
C GLY A 122 -4.71 -0.28 -8.47
N VAL A 123 -4.18 -0.17 -7.26
CA VAL A 123 -3.07 -1.01 -6.79
C VAL A 123 -3.42 -1.68 -5.48
N GLN A 124 -3.28 -3.00 -5.45
CA GLN A 124 -3.49 -3.80 -4.25
C GLN A 124 -2.22 -3.83 -3.39
N ASP A 125 -2.35 -3.52 -2.10
CA ASP A 125 -1.24 -3.51 -1.15
C ASP A 125 -1.14 -4.85 -0.41
N PHE A 126 -0.20 -5.68 -0.82
CA PHE A 126 0.08 -6.94 -0.14
C PHE A 126 0.57 -6.75 1.31
N GLY A 127 1.13 -5.60 1.63
CA GLY A 127 1.59 -5.25 2.98
C GLY A 127 0.43 -5.14 3.99
N PHE A 128 -0.77 -4.78 3.51
CA PHE A 128 -1.96 -4.68 4.36
C PHE A 128 -2.72 -6.01 4.37
N MET A 129 -2.61 -6.78 5.44
CA MET A 129 -3.30 -8.06 5.64
C MET A 129 -3.17 -9.05 4.45
N GLY A 130 -1.97 -9.10 3.82
CA GLY A 130 -1.71 -9.95 2.66
C GLY A 130 -2.49 -9.55 1.40
N GLY A 131 -2.87 -8.28 1.27
CA GLY A 131 -3.65 -7.80 0.13
C GLY A 131 -5.06 -8.37 0.05
N SER A 132 -5.58 -8.96 1.15
CA SER A 132 -6.86 -9.68 1.12
C SER A 132 -8.03 -8.78 0.77
N MET A 133 -8.91 -9.26 -0.11
CA MET A 133 -10.09 -8.54 -0.58
C MET A 133 -11.18 -8.55 0.47
N GLY A 134 -11.43 -7.40 1.10
CA GLY A 134 -12.58 -7.13 1.95
C GLY A 134 -13.53 -6.12 1.32
N MET A 135 -14.58 -5.74 2.04
CA MET A 135 -15.58 -4.76 1.56
C MET A 135 -14.94 -3.43 1.17
N ALA A 136 -13.96 -2.94 1.94
CA ALA A 136 -13.27 -1.69 1.63
C ALA A 136 -12.51 -1.78 0.30
N VAL A 137 -11.83 -2.90 0.03
CA VAL A 137 -11.13 -3.15 -1.23
C VAL A 137 -12.11 -3.14 -2.41
N GLY A 138 -13.22 -3.90 -2.30
CA GLY A 138 -14.22 -3.95 -3.37
C GLY A 138 -14.89 -2.60 -3.63
N THR A 139 -15.15 -1.82 -2.58
CA THR A 139 -15.72 -0.48 -2.72
C THR A 139 -14.72 0.50 -3.36
N ALA A 140 -13.44 0.46 -2.96
CA ALA A 140 -12.40 1.28 -3.57
C ALA A 140 -12.17 0.88 -5.04
N PHE A 141 -12.24 -0.41 -5.37
CA PHE A 141 -12.17 -0.90 -6.76
C PHE A 141 -13.28 -0.29 -7.62
N CYS A 142 -14.54 -0.34 -7.17
CA CYS A 142 -15.67 0.26 -7.88
C CYS A 142 -15.52 1.78 -8.02
N GLN A 143 -15.06 2.48 -6.98
CA GLN A 143 -14.77 3.92 -7.03
C GLN A 143 -13.76 4.24 -8.14
N GLY A 144 -12.71 3.41 -8.29
CA GLY A 144 -11.74 3.56 -9.38
C GLY A 144 -12.36 3.37 -10.76
N ALA A 145 -13.23 2.36 -10.92
CA ALA A 145 -13.95 2.12 -12.16
C ALA A 145 -14.89 3.28 -12.52
N GLU A 146 -15.66 3.78 -11.55
CA GLU A 146 -16.55 4.94 -11.72
C GLU A 146 -15.76 6.22 -12.10
N ARG A 147 -14.60 6.43 -11.46
CA ARG A 147 -13.71 7.55 -11.81
C ARG A 147 -13.20 7.42 -13.26
N ALA A 148 -12.80 6.22 -13.68
CA ALA A 148 -12.35 5.97 -15.04
C ALA A 148 -13.46 6.19 -16.09
N LEU A 149 -14.67 5.71 -15.80
CA LEU A 149 -15.85 5.94 -16.64
C LEU A 149 -16.15 7.46 -16.77
N THR A 150 -16.16 8.17 -15.66
CA THR A 150 -16.40 9.63 -15.65
C THR A 150 -15.36 10.39 -16.46
N ARG A 151 -14.09 9.99 -16.36
CA ARG A 151 -12.98 10.59 -17.09
C ARG A 151 -12.83 10.06 -18.52
N ARG A 152 -13.59 9.03 -18.90
CA ARG A 152 -13.48 8.32 -20.20
C ARG A 152 -12.06 7.88 -20.50
N CYS A 153 -11.41 7.24 -19.51
CA CYS A 153 -10.04 6.77 -19.62
C CYS A 153 -9.91 5.32 -19.14
N PRO A 154 -8.80 4.64 -19.48
CA PRO A 154 -8.56 3.28 -18.99
C PRO A 154 -8.52 3.18 -17.47
N TYR A 155 -9.02 2.04 -16.95
CA TYR A 155 -8.80 1.61 -15.58
C TYR A 155 -7.82 0.43 -15.58
N ILE A 156 -6.65 0.62 -14.99
CA ILE A 156 -5.59 -0.38 -14.90
C ILE A 156 -5.52 -0.88 -13.46
N VAL A 157 -5.52 -2.19 -13.25
CA VAL A 157 -5.47 -2.77 -11.91
C VAL A 157 -4.26 -3.66 -11.74
N VAL A 158 -3.44 -3.36 -10.73
CA VAL A 158 -2.29 -4.18 -10.33
C VAL A 158 -2.71 -5.01 -9.11
N THR A 159 -2.84 -6.31 -9.31
CA THR A 159 -3.30 -7.24 -8.27
C THR A 159 -2.16 -7.83 -7.47
N ALA A 160 -2.33 -7.90 -6.15
CA ALA A 160 -1.40 -8.53 -5.22
C ALA A 160 -2.16 -9.00 -3.97
N ALA A 161 -2.87 -10.13 -4.07
CA ALA A 161 -3.76 -10.62 -3.01
C ALA A 161 -3.49 -12.06 -2.62
N GLY A 162 -3.64 -12.36 -1.33
CA GLY A 162 -3.76 -13.71 -0.81
C GLY A 162 -5.16 -14.33 -1.00
N GLY A 163 -6.14 -13.56 -1.48
CA GLY A 163 -7.51 -13.99 -1.71
C GLY A 163 -8.58 -13.19 -0.95
N ALA A 164 -9.77 -13.76 -0.79
CA ALA A 164 -10.87 -13.16 -0.05
C ALA A 164 -10.55 -13.03 1.45
N ARG A 165 -10.96 -11.91 2.07
CA ARG A 165 -10.70 -11.65 3.49
C ARG A 165 -11.58 -12.53 4.37
N MET A 166 -10.99 -13.54 4.96
CA MET A 166 -11.68 -14.58 5.74
C MET A 166 -12.54 -13.99 6.88
N GLN A 167 -12.07 -12.92 7.53
CA GLN A 167 -12.76 -12.25 8.64
C GLN A 167 -14.09 -11.60 8.24
N GLU A 168 -14.28 -11.32 6.96
CA GLU A 168 -15.51 -10.76 6.42
C GLU A 168 -16.40 -11.82 5.75
N GLY A 169 -15.97 -13.08 5.75
CA GLY A 169 -16.77 -14.22 5.30
C GLY A 169 -17.35 -14.03 3.89
N ILE A 170 -18.65 -14.31 3.75
CA ILE A 170 -19.36 -14.17 2.47
C ILE A 170 -19.34 -12.75 1.90
N LEU A 171 -19.25 -11.72 2.74
CA LEU A 171 -19.20 -10.34 2.28
C LEU A 171 -17.94 -10.06 1.46
N SER A 172 -16.82 -10.71 1.83
CA SER A 172 -15.60 -10.61 1.06
C SER A 172 -15.69 -11.38 -0.27
N LEU A 173 -16.34 -12.53 -0.31
CA LEU A 173 -16.57 -13.29 -1.54
C LEU A 173 -17.44 -12.50 -2.55
N MET A 174 -18.43 -11.76 -2.05
CA MET A 174 -19.29 -10.92 -2.91
C MET A 174 -18.53 -9.77 -3.58
N GLN A 175 -17.35 -9.37 -3.08
CA GLN A 175 -16.56 -8.33 -3.72
C GLN A 175 -15.97 -8.80 -5.06
N ILE A 176 -15.73 -10.09 -5.23
CA ILE A 176 -15.30 -10.68 -6.52
C ILE A 176 -16.35 -10.40 -7.60
N GLY A 177 -17.64 -10.57 -7.29
CA GLY A 177 -18.73 -10.28 -8.22
C GLY A 177 -18.81 -8.81 -8.62
N ARG A 178 -18.44 -7.88 -7.76
CA ARG A 178 -18.41 -6.43 -8.07
C ARG A 178 -17.34 -6.06 -9.09
N ALA A 179 -16.31 -6.86 -9.26
CA ALA A 179 -15.26 -6.65 -10.24
C ALA A 179 -15.58 -7.21 -11.64
N HIS A 180 -16.71 -7.90 -11.80
CA HIS A 180 -17.17 -8.48 -13.06
C HIS A 180 -18.23 -7.63 -13.80
N VAL A 181 -18.30 -6.34 -13.51
CA VAL A 181 -19.28 -5.44 -14.18
C VAL A 181 -18.76 -4.96 -15.51
#